data_ca4ec8c7d4c45de8e65ff13e6a75b323
#
_entry.id   ca4ec8c7d4c45de8e65ff13e6a75b323
#
_cell.length_a   1.000
_cell.length_b   1.000
_cell.length_c   1.000
_cell.angle_alpha   90.00
_cell.angle_beta   90.00
_cell.angle_gamma   90.00
#
_symmetry.space_group_name_H-M   'P 1'
#
loop_
_entity.id
_entity.type
_entity.pdbx_description
1 polymer ?
#
loop_
_entity_poly.entity_id
_entity_poly.type
_entity_poly.pdbx_seq_one_letter_code
_entity_poly.pdbx_strand_id
1 'polypeptide(L)'
;KKYINAFLVSFATLLSMIIIGTPIRKLVRRFLPKPGEGPSQETMKNGFFDCLYTVEAEDGSFSVFRMHGKGDPGYRVTSKFVCESALALIHDEENLPGGKDYGGLLTPASGLGQPLIDRLSKSGIFFEGPLEEFS
;
A
#
# COMPACT_ATOMS: atom_id res chain seq x y z
N LYS A 1 -27.89 7.26 -1.98
CA LYS A 1 -26.92 6.26 -1.48
C LYS A 1 -25.55 6.89 -1.10
N LYS A 2 -24.95 7.76 -1.94
CA LYS A 2 -23.63 8.39 -1.65
C LYS A 2 -23.64 9.18 -0.33
N TYR A 3 -24.67 9.99 -0.07
CA TYR A 3 -24.76 10.80 1.16
C TYR A 3 -24.95 9.95 2.42
N ILE A 4 -25.67 8.84 2.32
CA ILE A 4 -25.87 7.92 3.45
C ILE A 4 -24.54 7.25 3.80
N ASN A 5 -23.78 6.79 2.82
CA ASN A 5 -22.46 6.18 3.04
C ASN A 5 -21.47 7.21 3.63
N ALA A 6 -21.45 8.43 3.10
CA ALA A 6 -20.62 9.51 3.66
C ALA A 6 -20.96 9.81 5.11
N PHE A 7 -22.25 9.90 5.43
CA PHE A 7 -22.71 10.11 6.81
C PHE A 7 -22.31 8.96 7.74
N LEU A 8 -22.49 7.70 7.30
CA LEU A 8 -22.09 6.52 8.08
C LEU A 8 -20.60 6.48 8.36
N VAL A 9 -19.77 6.78 7.35
CA VAL A 9 -18.31 6.83 7.51
C VAL A 9 -17.93 7.96 8.47
N SER A 10 -18.47 9.17 8.30
CA SER A 10 -18.18 10.30 9.19
C SER A 10 -18.61 10.01 10.64
N PHE A 11 -19.77 9.40 10.82
CA PHE A 11 -20.26 9.01 12.14
C PHE A 11 -19.36 7.94 12.79
N ALA A 12 -18.98 6.91 12.03
CA ALA A 12 -18.07 5.87 12.51
C ALA A 12 -16.70 6.43 12.90
N THR A 13 -16.18 7.38 12.12
CA THR A 13 -14.93 8.07 12.42
C THR A 13 -15.02 8.89 13.70
N LEU A 14 -16.09 9.68 13.86
CA LEU A 14 -16.32 10.46 15.07
C LEU A 14 -16.46 9.55 16.30
N LEU A 15 -17.21 8.45 16.19
CA LEU A 15 -17.38 7.48 17.26
C LEU A 15 -16.04 6.84 17.65
N SER A 16 -15.21 6.48 16.69
CA SER A 16 -13.87 5.92 16.95
C SER A 16 -12.96 6.92 17.66
N MET A 17 -12.99 8.20 17.28
CA MET A 17 -12.24 9.26 17.96
C MET A 17 -12.69 9.42 19.44
N ILE A 18 -13.99 9.37 19.71
CA ILE A 18 -14.53 9.43 21.07
C ILE A 18 -14.05 8.22 21.88
N ILE A 19 -14.10 7.02 21.32
CA ILE A 19 -13.66 5.79 22.01
C ILE A 19 -12.17 5.87 22.35
N ILE A 20 -11.34 6.31 21.41
CA ILE A 20 -9.88 6.41 21.58
C ILE A 20 -9.53 7.51 22.62
N GLY A 21 -10.22 8.66 22.57
CA GLY A 21 -9.97 9.81 23.43
C GLY A 21 -10.48 9.68 24.86
N THR A 22 -11.30 8.66 25.20
CA THR A 22 -11.96 8.53 26.50
C THR A 22 -11.50 7.29 27.28
N PRO A 23 -11.80 7.18 28.59
CA PRO A 23 -11.51 5.99 29.38
C PRO A 23 -12.17 4.70 28.85
N ILE A 24 -13.18 4.82 28.00
CA ILE A 24 -13.85 3.70 27.33
C ILE A 24 -12.87 2.83 26.55
N ARG A 25 -11.76 3.41 26.06
CA ARG A 25 -10.66 2.65 25.39
C ARG A 25 -10.15 1.49 26.24
N LYS A 26 -10.15 1.61 27.60
CA LYS A 26 -9.70 0.52 28.48
C LYS A 26 -10.63 -0.69 28.41
N LEU A 27 -11.92 -0.47 28.22
CA LEU A 27 -12.92 -1.51 28.06
C LEU A 27 -12.83 -2.16 26.67
N VAL A 28 -12.72 -1.33 25.63
CA VAL A 28 -12.61 -1.78 24.24
C VAL A 28 -11.30 -2.54 24.01
N ARG A 29 -10.19 -2.14 24.66
CA ARG A 29 -8.90 -2.83 24.59
C ARG A 29 -8.98 -4.31 24.98
N ARG A 30 -9.94 -4.70 25.80
CA ARG A 30 -10.15 -6.11 26.18
C ARG A 30 -10.59 -6.99 25.01
N PHE A 31 -11.21 -6.39 24.00
CA PHE A 31 -11.70 -7.07 22.79
C PHE A 31 -10.75 -6.95 21.61
N LEU A 32 -9.68 -6.16 21.73
CA LEU A 32 -8.67 -6.00 20.70
C LEU A 32 -7.57 -7.04 20.86
N PRO A 33 -6.89 -7.42 19.75
CA PRO A 33 -5.72 -8.29 19.81
C PRO A 33 -4.66 -7.70 20.75
N LYS A 34 -3.97 -8.57 21.46
CA LYS A 34 -2.87 -8.14 22.35
C LYS A 34 -1.68 -7.64 21.54
N PRO A 35 -0.83 -6.78 22.13
CA PRO A 35 0.43 -6.41 21.51
C PRO A 35 1.25 -7.66 21.15
N GLY A 36 1.68 -7.75 19.89
CA GLY A 36 2.38 -8.92 19.35
C GLY A 36 1.48 -9.98 18.71
N GLU A 37 0.15 -9.90 18.87
CA GLU A 37 -0.79 -10.74 18.14
C GLU A 37 -1.07 -10.10 16.77
N GLY A 38 -0.58 -10.75 15.72
CA GLY A 38 -0.89 -10.39 14.34
C GLY A 38 -2.06 -11.20 13.77
N PRO A 39 -2.42 -11.00 12.51
CA PRO A 39 -3.40 -11.81 11.82
C PRO A 39 -2.96 -13.28 11.74
N SER A 40 -3.91 -14.21 11.69
CA SER A 40 -3.60 -15.62 11.54
C SER A 40 -2.88 -15.89 10.22
N GLN A 41 -2.12 -16.99 10.14
CA GLN A 41 -1.45 -17.41 8.89
C GLN A 41 -2.43 -17.59 7.74
N GLU A 42 -3.62 -18.09 8.03
CA GLU A 42 -4.68 -18.26 7.06
C GLU A 42 -5.20 -16.89 6.56
N THR A 43 -5.45 -15.94 7.45
CA THR A 43 -5.83 -14.57 7.10
C THR A 43 -4.76 -13.90 6.26
N MET A 44 -3.49 -14.03 6.61
CA MET A 44 -2.38 -13.48 5.84
C MET A 44 -2.26 -14.09 4.45
N LYS A 45 -2.55 -15.39 4.30
CA LYS A 45 -2.48 -16.10 3.02
C LYS A 45 -3.66 -15.78 2.11
N ASN A 46 -4.87 -15.69 2.66
CA ASN A 46 -6.12 -15.50 1.92
C ASN A 46 -6.48 -14.02 1.74
N GLY A 47 -5.74 -13.11 2.36
CA GLY A 47 -5.91 -11.68 2.18
C GLY A 47 -5.66 -11.23 0.74
N PHE A 48 -6.11 -10.04 0.44
CA PHE A 48 -5.81 -9.35 -0.83
C PHE A 48 -5.77 -7.84 -0.57
N PHE A 49 -5.19 -7.11 -1.50
CA PHE A 49 -5.27 -5.66 -1.52
C PHE A 49 -5.55 -5.18 -2.95
N ASP A 50 -6.17 -4.02 -3.04
CA ASP A 50 -6.55 -3.37 -4.28
C ASP A 50 -6.51 -1.85 -4.04
N CYS A 51 -5.54 -1.18 -4.63
CA CYS A 51 -5.29 0.23 -4.46
C CYS A 51 -5.45 0.96 -5.79
N LEU A 52 -6.23 2.03 -5.79
CA LEU A 52 -6.35 2.97 -6.89
C LEU A 52 -5.55 4.23 -6.57
N TYR A 53 -4.76 4.67 -7.52
CA TYR A 53 -3.97 5.89 -7.46
C TYR A 53 -4.49 6.85 -8.50
N THR A 54 -4.81 8.05 -8.08
CA THR A 54 -5.22 9.12 -8.98
C THR A 54 -4.10 10.15 -9.05
N VAL A 55 -3.72 10.52 -10.25
CA VAL A 55 -2.68 11.51 -10.52
C VAL A 55 -3.30 12.65 -11.31
N GLU A 56 -3.16 13.86 -10.82
CA GLU A 56 -3.55 15.09 -11.50
C GLU A 56 -2.28 15.86 -11.84
N ALA A 57 -2.10 16.19 -13.11
CA ALA A 57 -0.97 16.98 -13.58
C ALA A 57 -1.30 18.49 -13.54
N GLU A 58 -0.27 19.33 -13.64
CA GLU A 58 -0.41 20.78 -13.57
C GLU A 58 -1.28 21.36 -14.71
N ASP A 59 -1.36 20.67 -15.84
CA ASP A 59 -2.22 21.02 -16.97
C ASP A 59 -3.69 20.61 -16.79
N GLY A 60 -4.03 20.00 -15.65
CA GLY A 60 -5.37 19.51 -15.33
C GLY A 60 -5.67 18.11 -15.89
N SER A 61 -4.74 17.48 -16.60
CA SER A 61 -4.91 16.10 -17.04
C SER A 61 -4.92 15.15 -15.83
N PHE A 62 -5.70 14.08 -15.95
CA PHE A 62 -5.97 13.15 -14.87
C PHE A 62 -5.78 11.70 -15.34
N SER A 63 -5.06 10.92 -14.55
CA SER A 63 -4.83 9.51 -14.85
C SER A 63 -5.10 8.63 -13.63
N VAL A 64 -5.59 7.43 -13.87
CA VAL A 64 -5.87 6.43 -12.83
C VAL A 64 -4.99 5.20 -13.02
N PHE A 65 -4.33 4.80 -11.96
CA PHE A 65 -3.51 3.59 -11.90
C PHE A 65 -4.04 2.67 -10.80
N ARG A 66 -3.78 1.37 -10.96
CA ARG A 66 -4.17 0.35 -9.98
C ARG A 66 -2.98 -0.52 -9.60
N MET A 67 -2.87 -0.82 -8.31
CA MET A 67 -1.95 -1.82 -7.80
C MET A 67 -2.73 -2.83 -6.96
N HIS A 68 -2.60 -4.12 -7.30
CA HIS A 68 -3.33 -5.16 -6.59
C HIS A 68 -2.51 -6.44 -6.44
N GLY A 69 -2.92 -7.30 -5.51
CA GLY A 69 -2.26 -8.58 -5.30
C GLY A 69 -2.92 -9.42 -4.22
N LYS A 70 -2.48 -10.68 -4.12
CA LYS A 70 -2.92 -11.62 -3.09
C LYS A 70 -1.97 -11.59 -1.89
N GLY A 71 -2.55 -11.69 -0.72
CA GLY A 71 -1.86 -11.69 0.57
C GLY A 71 -2.25 -10.49 1.41
N ASP A 72 -2.07 -10.61 2.71
CA ASP A 72 -2.29 -9.52 3.66
C ASP A 72 -1.30 -8.37 3.39
N PRO A 73 -1.80 -7.13 3.18
CA PRO A 73 -0.93 -5.98 2.91
C PRO A 73 -0.10 -5.54 4.11
N GLY A 74 -0.55 -5.84 5.34
CA GLY A 74 0.13 -5.40 6.56
C GLY A 74 1.45 -6.12 6.83
N TYR A 75 1.53 -7.41 6.50
CA TYR A 75 2.72 -8.23 6.80
C TYR A 75 3.26 -8.95 5.56
N ARG A 76 2.46 -9.82 4.94
CA ARG A 76 2.94 -10.69 3.87
C ARG A 76 3.36 -9.93 2.61
N VAL A 77 2.55 -8.98 2.18
CA VAL A 77 2.84 -8.17 0.99
C VAL A 77 3.94 -7.15 1.29
N THR A 78 3.91 -6.52 2.45
CA THR A 78 4.98 -5.60 2.88
C THR A 78 6.34 -6.30 2.92
N SER A 79 6.41 -7.55 3.40
CA SER A 79 7.65 -8.33 3.36
C SER A 79 8.14 -8.55 1.93
N LYS A 80 7.26 -8.81 0.96
CA LYS A 80 7.63 -8.90 -0.45
C LYS A 80 8.21 -7.58 -0.98
N PHE A 81 7.56 -6.44 -0.69
CA PHE A 81 8.09 -5.14 -1.09
C PHE A 81 9.52 -4.92 -0.59
N VAL A 82 9.78 -5.20 0.69
CA VAL A 82 11.11 -5.03 1.28
C VAL A 82 12.13 -5.99 0.65
N CYS A 83 11.79 -7.27 0.53
CA CYS A 83 12.69 -8.27 -0.04
C CYS A 83 13.00 -8.00 -1.52
N GLU A 84 11.99 -7.72 -2.35
CA GLU A 84 12.22 -7.44 -3.77
C GLU A 84 12.97 -6.12 -3.98
N SER A 85 12.78 -5.12 -3.10
CA SER A 85 13.59 -3.89 -3.14
C SER A 85 15.06 -4.17 -2.84
N ALA A 86 15.35 -4.99 -1.83
CA ALA A 86 16.71 -5.38 -1.50
C ALA A 86 17.35 -6.21 -2.63
N LEU A 87 16.60 -7.14 -3.22
CA LEU A 87 17.07 -7.95 -4.34
C LEU A 87 17.29 -7.10 -5.61
N ALA A 88 16.48 -6.08 -5.86
CA ALA A 88 16.70 -5.15 -6.96
C ALA A 88 18.02 -4.39 -6.81
N LEU A 89 18.34 -3.91 -5.60
CA LEU A 89 19.62 -3.25 -5.31
C LEU A 89 20.83 -4.16 -5.55
N ILE A 90 20.70 -5.47 -5.34
CA ILE A 90 21.81 -6.42 -5.47
C ILE A 90 21.95 -6.94 -6.90
N HIS A 91 20.84 -7.24 -7.57
CA HIS A 91 20.85 -7.97 -8.83
C HIS A 91 20.59 -7.11 -10.07
N ASP A 92 19.98 -5.94 -9.90
CA ASP A 92 19.60 -5.08 -11.02
C ASP A 92 20.34 -3.74 -11.01
N GLU A 93 21.45 -3.64 -10.28
CA GLU A 93 22.21 -2.41 -10.05
C GLU A 93 22.49 -1.62 -11.34
N GLU A 94 22.80 -2.32 -12.44
CA GLU A 94 23.10 -1.70 -13.74
C GLU A 94 21.84 -1.12 -14.43
N ASN A 95 20.66 -1.60 -14.07
CA ASN A 95 19.38 -1.20 -14.66
C ASN A 95 18.58 -0.24 -13.78
N LEU A 96 19.10 0.10 -12.60
CA LEU A 96 18.44 1.04 -11.70
C LEU A 96 18.45 2.47 -12.28
N PRO A 97 17.44 3.29 -11.98
CA PRO A 97 17.44 4.69 -12.35
C PRO A 97 18.69 5.40 -11.83
N GLY A 98 19.48 6.01 -12.74
CA GLY A 98 20.72 6.68 -12.38
C GLY A 98 21.99 5.79 -12.32
N GLY A 99 21.85 4.47 -12.42
CA GLY A 99 22.99 3.53 -12.49
C GLY A 99 23.75 3.35 -11.17
N LYS A 100 24.92 2.74 -11.23
CA LYS A 100 25.73 2.33 -10.06
C LYS A 100 26.20 3.46 -9.15
N ASP A 101 26.47 4.62 -9.73
CA ASP A 101 27.02 5.77 -9.00
C ASP A 101 25.92 6.68 -8.39
N TYR A 102 24.65 6.30 -8.57
CA TYR A 102 23.51 7.06 -8.06
C TYR A 102 23.02 6.47 -6.76
N GLY A 103 23.14 7.23 -5.69
CA GLY A 103 22.72 6.81 -4.34
C GLY A 103 22.29 7.98 -3.48
N GLY A 104 21.76 7.66 -2.31
CA GLY A 104 21.30 8.65 -1.33
C GLY A 104 19.98 8.27 -0.68
N LEU A 105 19.28 9.26 -0.14
CA LEU A 105 17.94 9.09 0.39
C LEU A 105 16.92 9.20 -0.75
N LEU A 106 16.48 8.07 -1.26
CA LEU A 106 15.63 7.97 -2.44
C LEU A 106 14.30 7.29 -2.10
N THR A 107 13.26 7.61 -2.86
CA THR A 107 12.02 6.83 -2.84
C THR A 107 12.20 5.55 -3.67
N PRO A 108 11.39 4.48 -3.44
CA PRO A 108 11.42 3.28 -4.28
C PRO A 108 11.23 3.59 -5.78
N ALA A 109 10.41 4.58 -6.11
CA ALA A 109 10.18 4.99 -7.49
C ALA A 109 11.44 5.60 -8.13
N SER A 110 12.10 6.53 -7.43
CA SER A 110 13.28 7.22 -7.95
C SER A 110 14.56 6.37 -7.90
N GLY A 111 14.66 5.45 -6.92
CA GLY A 111 15.85 4.64 -6.74
C GLY A 111 15.82 3.27 -7.42
N LEU A 112 14.62 2.66 -7.57
CA LEU A 112 14.48 1.30 -8.07
C LEU A 112 13.69 1.22 -9.38
N GLY A 113 12.70 2.10 -9.57
CA GLY A 113 11.96 2.26 -10.83
C GLY A 113 11.38 0.96 -11.40
N GLN A 114 11.55 0.79 -12.72
CA GLN A 114 11.01 -0.35 -13.48
C GLN A 114 11.54 -1.72 -13.00
N PRO A 115 12.82 -1.90 -12.65
CA PRO A 115 13.31 -3.17 -12.11
C PRO A 115 12.53 -3.67 -10.91
N LEU A 116 12.12 -2.79 -9.99
CA LEU A 116 11.28 -3.16 -8.86
C LEU A 116 9.88 -3.59 -9.30
N ILE A 117 9.26 -2.86 -10.23
CA ILE A 117 7.94 -3.21 -10.77
C ILE A 117 7.96 -4.60 -11.39
N ASP A 118 8.98 -4.92 -12.17
CA ASP A 118 9.14 -6.22 -12.83
C ASP A 118 9.31 -7.36 -11.81
N ARG A 119 10.07 -7.14 -10.75
CA ARG A 119 10.23 -8.11 -9.66
C ARG A 119 8.94 -8.33 -8.89
N LEU A 120 8.26 -7.26 -8.52
CA LEU A 120 6.99 -7.31 -7.79
C LEU A 120 5.92 -8.03 -8.63
N SER A 121 5.88 -7.79 -9.95
CA SER A 121 4.96 -8.48 -10.85
C SER A 121 5.22 -9.99 -10.90
N LYS A 122 6.47 -10.43 -10.93
CA LYS A 122 6.86 -11.84 -10.82
C LYS A 122 6.50 -12.45 -9.45
N SER A 123 6.46 -11.64 -8.40
CA SER A 123 6.08 -12.06 -7.05
C SER A 123 4.56 -12.01 -6.80
N GLY A 124 3.75 -11.66 -7.82
CA GLY A 124 2.28 -11.65 -7.80
C GLY A 124 1.66 -10.36 -7.27
N ILE A 125 2.34 -9.24 -7.48
CA ILE A 125 1.82 -7.89 -7.27
C ILE A 125 1.75 -7.22 -8.64
N PHE A 126 0.57 -6.81 -9.06
CA PHE A 126 0.30 -6.32 -10.40
C PHE A 126 0.06 -4.81 -10.39
N PHE A 127 0.57 -4.16 -11.42
CA PHE A 127 0.40 -2.74 -11.69
C PHE A 127 -0.31 -2.58 -13.02
N GLU A 128 -1.39 -1.84 -13.04
CA GLU A 128 -2.22 -1.60 -14.21
C GLU A 128 -2.39 -0.09 -14.41
N GLY A 129 -2.36 0.37 -15.63
CA GLY A 129 -2.64 1.75 -15.95
C GLY A 129 -1.83 2.32 -17.10
N PRO A 130 -2.25 3.49 -17.57
CA PRO A 130 -3.44 4.22 -17.08
C PRO A 130 -4.74 3.49 -17.41
N LEU A 131 -5.66 3.40 -16.45
CA LEU A 131 -6.98 2.79 -16.63
C LEU A 131 -7.97 3.76 -17.27
N GLU A 132 -7.85 5.04 -16.90
CA GLU A 132 -8.63 6.17 -17.43
C GLU A 132 -7.69 7.38 -17.54
N GLU A 133 -7.84 8.12 -18.63
CA GLU A 133 -7.15 9.38 -18.88
C GLU A 133 -8.19 10.43 -19.28
N PHE A 134 -8.14 11.60 -18.65
CA PHE A 134 -8.99 12.75 -18.96
C PHE A 134 -8.10 13.96 -19.18
N SER A 135 -8.39 14.70 -20.23
CA SER A 135 -7.73 15.98 -20.61
C SER A 135 -8.65 17.15 -20.42
#